data_da6eda5bd4efd8c9fdbb62a1ba6a1c60
#
_entry.id   da6eda5bd4efd8c9fdbb62a1ba6a1c60
#
_cell.length_a   1.000
_cell.length_b   1.000
_cell.length_c   1.000
_cell.angle_alpha   90.00
_cell.angle_beta   90.00
_cell.angle_gamma   90.00
#
_symmetry.space_group_name_H-M   'P 1'
#
loop_
_entity.id
_entity.type
_entity.pdbx_description
1 polymer ?
#
loop_
_entity_poly.entity_id
_entity_poly.type
_entity_poly.pdbx_seq_one_letter_code
_entity_poly.pdbx_strand_id
1 'polypeptide(L)'
;MLAMNDDIESEVDSYWVDDSREVISKGFLEYFAMLEDPRMIGKTDHRLLEIVFISVCAYICGFNSWEGVFEFAQARESWLKKYIELKNGVPSRVTYWRTFAHLSPQAFSSCFRNWIYTLLGESKHIAIDGKALRGVHDPSNPDLSLILVSAWATDKSLLLGQIRTDIKSNEITAIPRLLDIICVKNCLISIDAIGCQTEIAKKIIDLEGDYLLALKGNQGTLRTDVETYFQGALESNWEYIDYESCESVEKGHGRIDTRKVYLVRNMHELSLIHI
;
A
#
# COMPACT_ATOMS: atom_id res chain seq x y z
N MET A 1 23.66 -24.94 4.62
CA MET A 1 23.45 -25.65 3.34
C MET A 1 22.30 -26.63 3.59
N LEU A 2 21.06 -26.13 3.49
CA LEU A 2 19.86 -26.98 3.60
C LEU A 2 19.50 -27.40 2.18
N ALA A 3 19.60 -28.69 1.92
CA ALA A 3 19.09 -29.29 0.71
C ALA A 3 17.56 -29.14 0.74
N MET A 4 17.03 -28.29 -0.12
CA MET A 4 15.58 -28.25 -0.40
C MET A 4 15.27 -29.51 -1.23
N ASN A 5 14.41 -30.34 -0.70
CA ASN A 5 13.95 -31.58 -1.31
C ASN A 5 13.24 -31.28 -2.64
N ASP A 6 13.61 -32.01 -3.69
CA ASP A 6 12.97 -32.04 -5.00
C ASP A 6 11.47 -32.42 -4.92
N ASP A 7 11.03 -33.02 -3.81
CA ASP A 7 9.64 -33.39 -3.56
C ASP A 7 8.70 -32.21 -3.33
N ILE A 8 9.21 -31.03 -2.92
CA ILE A 8 8.39 -29.81 -2.75
C ILE A 8 8.06 -29.19 -4.11
N GLU A 9 8.89 -29.35 -5.13
CA GLU A 9 8.60 -28.85 -6.48
C GLU A 9 7.41 -29.58 -7.12
N SER A 10 7.23 -30.87 -6.85
CA SER A 10 6.12 -31.64 -7.42
C SER A 10 4.77 -31.35 -6.75
N GLU A 11 4.75 -31.02 -5.46
CA GLU A 11 3.52 -30.66 -4.72
C GLU A 11 3.05 -29.23 -5.03
N VAL A 12 3.98 -28.28 -5.18
CA VAL A 12 3.63 -26.89 -5.51
C VAL A 12 3.12 -26.79 -6.96
N ASP A 13 3.64 -27.59 -7.89
CA ASP A 13 3.19 -27.62 -9.28
C ASP A 13 1.75 -28.18 -9.45
N SER A 14 1.25 -28.98 -8.52
CA SER A 14 -0.12 -29.53 -8.56
C SER A 14 -1.22 -28.57 -8.09
N TYR A 15 -0.88 -27.53 -7.36
CA TYR A 15 -1.85 -26.55 -6.82
C TYR A 15 -2.18 -25.39 -7.77
N TRP A 16 -1.39 -25.19 -8.84
CA TRP A 16 -1.64 -24.13 -9.80
C TRP A 16 -2.23 -24.71 -11.07
N VAL A 17 -3.52 -24.51 -11.27
CA VAL A 17 -4.18 -24.82 -12.53
C VAL A 17 -3.48 -24.01 -13.64
N ASP A 18 -3.18 -24.65 -14.76
CA ASP A 18 -2.41 -24.13 -15.91
C ASP A 18 -2.90 -22.75 -16.42
N ASP A 19 -4.19 -22.50 -16.29
CA ASP A 19 -4.87 -21.26 -16.70
C ASP A 19 -4.46 -20.02 -15.88
N SER A 20 -4.16 -20.18 -14.58
CA SER A 20 -3.75 -19.04 -13.73
C SER A 20 -2.32 -18.59 -13.98
N ARG A 21 -1.44 -19.48 -14.42
CA ARG A 21 -0.04 -19.16 -14.76
C ARG A 21 0.05 -18.28 -16.00
N GLU A 22 -0.73 -18.59 -17.02
CA GLU A 22 -0.80 -17.81 -18.25
C GLU A 22 -1.39 -16.43 -17.99
N VAL A 23 -2.44 -16.33 -17.19
CA VAL A 23 -3.07 -15.06 -16.80
C VAL A 23 -2.11 -14.16 -16.02
N ILE A 24 -1.37 -14.69 -15.03
CA ILE A 24 -0.44 -13.90 -14.21
C ILE A 24 0.73 -13.38 -15.04
N SER A 25 1.36 -14.26 -15.86
CA SER A 25 2.50 -13.86 -16.68
C SER A 25 2.09 -12.91 -17.81
N LYS A 26 0.98 -13.18 -18.48
CA LYS A 26 0.46 -12.35 -19.56
C LYS A 26 0.08 -10.96 -19.06
N GLY A 27 -0.65 -10.86 -17.96
CA GLY A 27 -0.99 -9.58 -17.35
C GLY A 27 0.25 -8.79 -16.94
N PHE A 28 1.24 -9.42 -16.27
CA PHE A 28 2.50 -8.76 -15.95
C PHE A 28 3.19 -8.19 -17.19
N LEU A 29 3.37 -9.02 -18.20
CA LEU A 29 4.07 -8.63 -19.44
C LEU A 29 3.36 -7.48 -20.15
N GLU A 30 2.03 -7.48 -20.22
CA GLU A 30 1.22 -6.40 -20.83
C GLU A 30 1.42 -5.06 -20.13
N TYR A 31 1.33 -5.03 -18.79
CA TYR A 31 1.46 -3.78 -18.03
C TYR A 31 2.89 -3.24 -18.03
N PHE A 32 3.89 -4.09 -17.94
CA PHE A 32 5.28 -3.66 -17.90
C PHE A 32 5.91 -3.48 -19.29
N ALA A 33 5.28 -3.96 -20.38
CA ALA A 33 5.71 -3.65 -21.75
C ALA A 33 5.64 -2.17 -22.10
N MET A 34 4.81 -1.39 -21.38
CA MET A 34 4.67 0.06 -21.55
C MET A 34 5.80 0.85 -20.86
N LEU A 35 6.65 0.18 -20.09
CA LEU A 35 7.74 0.81 -19.35
C LEU A 35 8.88 1.15 -20.32
N GLU A 36 9.23 2.44 -20.41
CA GLU A 36 10.34 2.87 -21.26
C GLU A 36 11.68 2.35 -20.73
N ASP A 37 12.48 1.78 -21.63
CA ASP A 37 13.81 1.32 -21.30
C ASP A 37 14.78 2.52 -21.24
N PRO A 38 15.32 2.87 -20.07
CA PRO A 38 16.23 4.02 -19.93
C PRO A 38 17.62 3.76 -20.53
N ARG A 39 17.89 2.54 -20.99
CA ARG A 39 19.20 2.14 -21.51
C ARG A 39 19.30 2.43 -23.00
N MET A 40 20.53 2.60 -23.49
CA MET A 40 20.77 2.86 -24.90
C MET A 40 20.37 1.67 -25.78
N ILE A 41 19.52 1.91 -26.76
CA ILE A 41 19.09 0.94 -27.77
C ILE A 41 20.33 0.34 -28.47
N GLY A 42 20.36 -0.98 -28.62
CA GLY A 42 21.45 -1.71 -29.28
C GLY A 42 22.69 -1.99 -28.43
N LYS A 43 22.70 -1.57 -27.15
CA LYS A 43 23.76 -1.90 -26.17
C LYS A 43 23.26 -2.69 -24.97
N THR A 44 22.18 -3.45 -25.17
CA THR A 44 21.54 -4.23 -24.10
C THR A 44 21.47 -5.70 -24.49
N ASP A 45 22.07 -6.55 -23.68
CA ASP A 45 22.02 -8.02 -23.88
C ASP A 45 20.71 -8.62 -23.35
N HIS A 46 20.05 -7.95 -22.40
CA HIS A 46 18.83 -8.42 -21.76
C HIS A 46 17.70 -7.39 -21.92
N ARG A 47 16.48 -7.86 -22.16
CA ARG A 47 15.30 -7.01 -22.27
C ARG A 47 14.96 -6.39 -20.90
N LEU A 48 14.46 -5.14 -20.88
CA LEU A 48 14.00 -4.50 -19.66
C LEU A 48 12.98 -5.37 -18.92
N LEU A 49 12.04 -5.93 -19.66
CA LEU A 49 10.97 -6.75 -19.12
C LEU A 49 11.49 -8.00 -18.36
N GLU A 50 12.56 -8.65 -18.88
CA GLU A 50 13.21 -9.79 -18.20
C GLU A 50 13.82 -9.34 -16.86
N ILE A 51 14.52 -8.21 -16.85
CA ILE A 51 15.15 -7.65 -15.64
C ILE A 51 14.10 -7.32 -14.59
N VAL A 52 13.00 -6.66 -15.00
CA VAL A 52 11.91 -6.27 -14.10
C VAL A 52 11.18 -7.50 -13.56
N PHE A 53 10.84 -8.47 -14.41
CA PHE A 53 10.17 -9.71 -14.00
C PHE A 53 10.97 -10.47 -12.95
N ILE A 54 12.25 -10.72 -13.22
CA ILE A 54 13.14 -11.43 -12.28
C ILE A 54 13.22 -10.66 -10.95
N SER A 55 13.40 -9.34 -11.00
CA SER A 55 13.54 -8.52 -9.80
C SER A 55 12.27 -8.55 -8.95
N VAL A 56 11.08 -8.47 -9.55
CA VAL A 56 9.80 -8.56 -8.84
C VAL A 56 9.63 -9.94 -8.22
N CYS A 57 9.90 -11.02 -8.96
CA CYS A 57 9.82 -12.39 -8.42
C CYS A 57 10.78 -12.60 -7.25
N ALA A 58 12.03 -12.17 -7.37
CA ALA A 58 13.02 -12.26 -6.30
C ALA A 58 12.59 -11.48 -5.07
N TYR A 59 12.07 -10.26 -5.25
CA TYR A 59 11.60 -9.42 -4.15
C TYR A 59 10.41 -10.04 -3.40
N ILE A 60 9.45 -10.61 -4.13
CA ILE A 60 8.32 -11.35 -3.54
C ILE A 60 8.82 -12.56 -2.73
N CYS A 61 9.90 -13.22 -3.18
CA CYS A 61 10.54 -14.30 -2.45
C CYS A 61 11.43 -13.85 -1.27
N GLY A 62 11.47 -12.54 -0.95
CA GLY A 62 12.17 -11.99 0.20
C GLY A 62 13.62 -11.55 -0.05
N PHE A 63 14.09 -11.59 -1.29
CA PHE A 63 15.42 -11.07 -1.65
C PHE A 63 15.38 -9.54 -1.78
N ASN A 64 16.16 -8.83 -0.97
CA ASN A 64 16.14 -7.36 -0.86
C ASN A 64 17.45 -6.68 -1.30
N SER A 65 18.33 -7.41 -1.96
CA SER A 65 19.59 -6.88 -2.50
C SER A 65 19.80 -7.36 -3.93
N TRP A 66 20.57 -6.60 -4.73
CA TRP A 66 20.89 -6.99 -6.11
C TRP A 66 21.73 -8.25 -6.20
N GLU A 67 22.50 -8.59 -5.17
CA GLU A 67 23.19 -9.88 -5.03
C GLU A 67 22.17 -11.00 -4.89
N GLY A 68 21.20 -10.85 -3.96
CA GLY A 68 20.15 -11.84 -3.75
C GLY A 68 19.25 -12.03 -4.98
N VAL A 69 18.94 -10.95 -5.72
CA VAL A 69 18.21 -11.04 -7.00
C VAL A 69 18.98 -11.87 -8.02
N PHE A 70 20.30 -11.69 -8.10
CA PHE A 70 21.16 -12.47 -9.01
C PHE A 70 21.23 -13.94 -8.58
N GLU A 71 21.41 -14.23 -7.30
CA GLU A 71 21.41 -15.59 -6.75
C GLU A 71 20.09 -16.32 -7.00
N PHE A 72 18.95 -15.62 -6.73
CA PHE A 72 17.61 -16.12 -7.05
C PHE A 72 17.49 -16.49 -8.53
N ALA A 73 17.90 -15.57 -9.39
CA ALA A 73 17.78 -15.76 -10.84
C ALA A 73 18.62 -16.96 -11.34
N GLN A 74 19.83 -17.14 -10.81
CA GLN A 74 20.67 -18.31 -11.14
C GLN A 74 20.03 -19.61 -10.62
N ALA A 75 19.56 -19.62 -9.39
CA ALA A 75 18.95 -20.81 -8.80
C ALA A 75 17.62 -21.20 -9.46
N ARG A 76 16.92 -20.23 -10.07
CA ARG A 76 15.59 -20.44 -10.68
C ARG A 76 15.56 -20.19 -12.19
N GLU A 77 16.69 -20.23 -12.88
CA GLU A 77 16.79 -19.96 -14.31
C GLU A 77 15.83 -20.83 -15.14
N SER A 78 15.77 -22.14 -14.86
CA SER A 78 14.89 -23.07 -15.57
C SER A 78 13.41 -22.75 -15.38
N TRP A 79 13.03 -22.31 -14.18
CA TRP A 79 11.67 -21.86 -13.88
C TRP A 79 11.36 -20.52 -14.57
N LEU A 80 12.27 -19.56 -14.52
CA LEU A 80 12.11 -18.25 -15.18
C LEU A 80 11.93 -18.40 -16.69
N LYS A 81 12.62 -19.33 -17.33
CA LYS A 81 12.50 -19.65 -18.78
C LYS A 81 11.11 -20.15 -19.18
N LYS A 82 10.26 -20.55 -18.24
CA LYS A 82 8.85 -20.86 -18.53
C LYS A 82 8.01 -19.61 -18.84
N TYR A 83 8.46 -18.43 -18.43
CA TYR A 83 7.72 -17.15 -18.50
C TYR A 83 8.40 -16.09 -19.36
N ILE A 84 9.72 -16.09 -19.43
CA ILE A 84 10.55 -15.12 -20.17
C ILE A 84 11.64 -15.84 -20.96
N GLU A 85 12.08 -15.24 -22.06
CA GLU A 85 12.97 -15.94 -23.02
C GLU A 85 14.38 -16.21 -22.48
N LEU A 86 14.98 -15.27 -21.75
CA LEU A 86 16.37 -15.32 -21.23
C LEU A 86 17.41 -15.81 -22.27
N LYS A 87 17.35 -15.25 -23.49
CA LYS A 87 18.23 -15.66 -24.60
C LYS A 87 19.72 -15.59 -24.25
N ASN A 88 20.11 -14.63 -23.46
CA ASN A 88 21.50 -14.38 -23.08
C ASN A 88 21.78 -14.81 -21.61
N GLY A 89 20.94 -15.74 -21.08
CA GLY A 89 21.05 -16.21 -19.71
C GLY A 89 20.60 -15.17 -18.68
N VAL A 90 21.04 -15.32 -17.43
CA VAL A 90 20.66 -14.47 -16.31
C VAL A 90 21.44 -13.15 -16.35
N PRO A 91 20.77 -11.98 -16.22
CA PRO A 91 21.45 -10.69 -16.11
C PRO A 91 22.40 -10.64 -14.92
N SER A 92 23.53 -9.94 -15.08
CA SER A 92 24.48 -9.75 -13.98
C SER A 92 23.91 -8.83 -12.89
N ARG A 93 24.43 -8.95 -11.65
CA ARG A 93 24.11 -8.04 -10.55
C ARG A 93 24.21 -6.54 -10.92
N VAL A 94 25.25 -6.18 -11.67
CA VAL A 94 25.46 -4.81 -12.11
C VAL A 94 24.39 -4.36 -13.11
N THR A 95 23.87 -5.28 -13.93
CA THR A 95 22.79 -5.02 -14.88
C THR A 95 21.52 -4.63 -14.15
N TYR A 96 21.12 -5.37 -13.11
CA TYR A 96 19.95 -5.02 -12.27
C TYR A 96 20.13 -3.62 -11.65
N TRP A 97 21.23 -3.40 -10.94
CA TRP A 97 21.50 -2.12 -10.30
C TRP A 97 21.45 -0.94 -11.28
N ARG A 98 22.16 -1.03 -12.42
CA ARG A 98 22.20 0.05 -13.41
C ARG A 98 20.82 0.32 -14.01
N THR A 99 20.05 -0.71 -14.31
CA THR A 99 18.72 -0.57 -14.89
C THR A 99 17.80 0.17 -13.92
N PHE A 100 17.71 -0.28 -12.67
CA PHE A 100 16.83 0.35 -11.69
C PHE A 100 17.31 1.74 -11.23
N ALA A 101 18.60 2.03 -11.29
CA ALA A 101 19.13 3.38 -10.98
C ALA A 101 18.65 4.45 -12.00
N HIS A 102 18.29 4.04 -13.21
CA HIS A 102 17.84 4.97 -14.27
C HIS A 102 16.35 4.83 -14.61
N LEU A 103 15.69 3.82 -14.08
CA LEU A 103 14.27 3.58 -14.30
C LEU A 103 13.43 4.65 -13.59
N SER A 104 12.39 5.15 -14.26
CA SER A 104 11.44 6.07 -13.63
C SER A 104 10.65 5.37 -12.52
N PRO A 105 10.80 5.79 -11.23
CA PRO A 105 10.05 5.19 -10.13
C PRO A 105 8.53 5.35 -10.30
N GLN A 106 8.10 6.48 -10.87
CA GLN A 106 6.69 6.80 -11.10
C GLN A 106 6.08 5.87 -12.16
N ALA A 107 6.78 5.69 -13.30
CA ALA A 107 6.33 4.80 -14.36
C ALA A 107 6.27 3.35 -13.88
N PHE A 108 7.32 2.88 -13.18
CA PHE A 108 7.35 1.54 -12.58
C PHE A 108 6.19 1.33 -11.60
N SER A 109 5.96 2.28 -10.66
CA SER A 109 4.87 2.20 -9.69
C SER A 109 3.50 2.17 -10.37
N SER A 110 3.32 2.88 -11.48
CA SER A 110 2.06 2.86 -12.24
C SER A 110 1.82 1.51 -12.91
N CYS A 111 2.83 0.94 -13.57
CA CYS A 111 2.74 -0.40 -14.17
C CYS A 111 2.44 -1.46 -13.09
N PHE A 112 3.16 -1.41 -11.96
CA PHE A 112 2.98 -2.33 -10.86
C PHE A 112 1.56 -2.27 -10.27
N ARG A 113 1.04 -1.05 -10.00
CA ARG A 113 -0.32 -0.88 -9.49
C ARG A 113 -1.37 -1.45 -10.44
N ASN A 114 -1.29 -1.10 -11.73
CA ASN A 114 -2.25 -1.55 -12.73
C ASN A 114 -2.28 -3.08 -12.83
N TRP A 115 -1.10 -3.71 -12.82
CA TRP A 115 -0.99 -5.16 -12.78
C TRP A 115 -1.62 -5.76 -11.53
N ILE A 116 -1.32 -5.23 -10.36
CA ILE A 116 -1.86 -5.70 -9.08
C ILE A 116 -3.39 -5.53 -9.01
N TYR A 117 -3.95 -4.42 -9.50
CA TYR A 117 -5.41 -4.26 -9.57
C TYR A 117 -6.07 -5.34 -10.41
N THR A 118 -5.44 -5.77 -11.50
CA THR A 118 -5.95 -6.87 -12.34
C THR A 118 -5.98 -8.20 -11.59
N LEU A 119 -4.98 -8.46 -10.76
CA LEU A 119 -4.88 -9.72 -10.00
C LEU A 119 -5.80 -9.76 -8.78
N LEU A 120 -5.91 -8.66 -8.06
CA LEU A 120 -6.55 -8.64 -6.74
C LEU A 120 -7.97 -8.09 -6.78
N GLY A 121 -8.36 -7.44 -7.86
CA GLY A 121 -9.62 -6.69 -7.93
C GLY A 121 -9.61 -5.47 -6.99
N GLU A 122 -10.78 -4.87 -6.80
CA GLU A 122 -10.95 -3.71 -5.93
C GLU A 122 -10.74 -4.08 -4.45
N SER A 123 -10.07 -3.20 -3.70
CA SER A 123 -9.98 -3.30 -2.24
C SER A 123 -11.26 -2.72 -1.62
N LYS A 124 -11.68 -3.29 -0.49
CA LYS A 124 -12.82 -2.77 0.27
C LYS A 124 -12.41 -1.75 1.31
N HIS A 125 -11.18 -1.84 1.81
CA HIS A 125 -10.67 -0.94 2.84
C HIS A 125 -9.22 -0.57 2.58
N ILE A 126 -8.96 0.73 2.54
CA ILE A 126 -7.63 1.32 2.32
C ILE A 126 -7.28 2.18 3.54
N ALA A 127 -6.21 1.81 4.23
CA ALA A 127 -5.66 2.62 5.31
C ALA A 127 -4.58 3.56 4.76
N ILE A 128 -4.68 4.85 5.08
CA ILE A 128 -3.67 5.85 4.74
C ILE A 128 -2.94 6.27 6.01
N ASP A 129 -1.61 6.16 5.99
CA ASP A 129 -0.74 6.51 7.12
C ASP A 129 0.52 7.21 6.63
N GLY A 130 0.95 8.21 7.40
CA GLY A 130 2.20 8.94 7.19
C GLY A 130 3.29 8.46 8.13
N LYS A 131 4.40 7.99 7.58
CA LYS A 131 5.53 7.47 8.36
C LYS A 131 6.81 8.25 8.10
N ALA A 132 7.38 8.84 9.17
CA ALA A 132 8.70 9.44 9.10
C ALA A 132 9.77 8.36 8.89
N LEU A 133 10.56 8.49 7.84
CA LEU A 133 11.68 7.60 7.55
C LEU A 133 12.85 7.93 8.49
N ARG A 134 13.25 6.95 9.29
CA ARG A 134 14.41 7.06 10.18
C ARG A 134 15.69 6.77 9.38
N GLY A 135 16.75 7.54 9.65
CA GLY A 135 18.08 7.29 9.07
C GLY A 135 18.31 7.89 7.67
N VAL A 136 17.38 8.71 7.17
CA VAL A 136 17.67 9.56 6.00
C VAL A 136 18.37 10.81 6.51
N HIS A 137 19.69 10.77 6.58
CA HIS A 137 20.52 11.94 6.89
C HIS A 137 20.97 12.58 5.59
N ASP A 138 20.52 13.80 5.34
CA ASP A 138 21.20 14.70 4.43
C ASP A 138 22.21 15.52 5.24
N PRO A 139 23.53 15.34 5.04
CA PRO A 139 24.54 16.10 5.76
C PRO A 139 24.44 17.63 5.54
N SER A 140 23.80 18.04 4.44
CA SER A 140 23.56 19.45 4.10
C SER A 140 22.29 20.03 4.76
N ASN A 141 21.39 19.16 5.26
CA ASN A 141 20.16 19.57 5.92
C ASN A 141 19.76 18.57 7.03
N PRO A 142 20.32 18.73 8.26
CA PRO A 142 20.09 17.79 9.37
C PRO A 142 18.62 17.70 9.83
N ASP A 143 17.81 18.72 9.54
CA ASP A 143 16.40 18.81 9.92
C ASP A 143 15.45 18.20 8.87
N LEU A 144 15.97 17.65 7.79
CA LEU A 144 15.19 17.03 6.73
C LEU A 144 14.55 15.72 7.23
N SER A 145 13.34 15.80 7.72
CA SER A 145 12.54 14.58 7.98
C SER A 145 11.74 14.23 6.74
N LEU A 146 12.08 13.11 6.13
CA LEU A 146 11.33 12.51 5.05
C LEU A 146 10.12 11.77 5.60
N ILE A 147 8.94 12.16 5.14
CA ILE A 147 7.70 11.46 5.46
C ILE A 147 7.21 10.75 4.21
N LEU A 148 6.83 9.50 4.38
CA LEU A 148 6.22 8.70 3.35
C LEU A 148 4.75 8.48 3.69
N VAL A 149 3.85 9.07 2.90
CA VAL A 149 2.41 8.84 3.01
C VAL A 149 2.06 7.65 2.13
N SER A 150 1.49 6.62 2.73
CA SER A 150 1.25 5.32 2.12
C SER A 150 -0.23 4.96 2.15
N ALA A 151 -0.75 4.37 1.07
CA ALA A 151 -2.07 3.78 1.00
C ALA A 151 -1.94 2.26 1.01
N TRP A 152 -2.51 1.62 2.01
CA TRP A 152 -2.43 0.19 2.26
C TRP A 152 -3.81 -0.47 2.12
N ALA A 153 -3.97 -1.38 1.16
CA ALA A 153 -5.15 -2.24 1.04
C ALA A 153 -5.13 -3.30 2.15
N THR A 154 -5.95 -3.13 3.18
CA THR A 154 -5.89 -3.97 4.38
C THR A 154 -6.39 -5.39 4.13
N ASP A 155 -7.40 -5.54 3.30
CA ASP A 155 -8.00 -6.82 2.91
C ASP A 155 -7.13 -7.62 1.92
N LYS A 156 -6.19 -6.95 1.24
CA LYS A 156 -5.25 -7.56 0.28
C LYS A 156 -3.82 -7.63 0.81
N SER A 157 -3.55 -7.00 1.95
CA SER A 157 -2.19 -6.85 2.52
C SER A 157 -1.18 -6.26 1.52
N LEU A 158 -1.61 -5.22 0.78
CA LEU A 158 -0.84 -4.65 -0.31
C LEU A 158 -0.74 -3.14 -0.24
N LEU A 159 0.44 -2.63 -0.58
CA LEU A 159 0.69 -1.20 -0.79
C LEU A 159 0.19 -0.76 -2.16
N LEU A 160 -0.81 0.14 -2.19
CA LEU A 160 -1.42 0.64 -3.42
C LEU A 160 -0.69 1.86 -3.99
N GLY A 161 -0.08 2.66 -3.14
CA GLY A 161 0.64 3.85 -3.56
C GLY A 161 1.36 4.53 -2.40
N GLN A 162 2.36 5.34 -2.74
CA GLN A 162 3.11 6.13 -1.78
C GLN A 162 3.45 7.49 -2.37
N ILE A 163 3.43 8.51 -1.52
CA ILE A 163 3.93 9.85 -1.84
C ILE A 163 4.93 10.27 -0.78
N ARG A 164 6.10 10.69 -1.26
CA ARG A 164 7.13 11.31 -0.45
C ARG A 164 6.79 12.78 -0.22
N THR A 165 6.95 13.24 1.02
CA THR A 165 6.86 14.66 1.40
C THR A 165 8.03 15.03 2.31
N ASP A 166 8.51 16.26 2.18
CA ASP A 166 9.75 16.70 2.83
C ASP A 166 9.54 17.36 4.21
N ILE A 167 8.29 17.65 4.60
CA ILE A 167 7.97 18.32 5.87
C ILE A 167 6.66 17.77 6.46
N LYS A 168 6.61 17.62 7.77
CA LYS A 168 5.47 17.10 8.52
C LYS A 168 4.13 17.80 8.22
N SER A 169 4.16 19.12 7.96
CA SER A 169 3.00 19.91 7.55
C SER A 169 2.45 19.55 6.17
N ASN A 170 3.19 18.79 5.36
CA ASN A 170 2.82 18.44 3.99
C ASN A 170 2.09 17.10 3.89
N GLU A 171 1.87 16.36 4.98
CA GLU A 171 1.03 15.14 4.96
C GLU A 171 -0.38 15.47 4.48
N ILE A 172 -0.97 16.56 4.97
CA ILE A 172 -2.31 17.03 4.57
C ILE A 172 -2.37 17.28 3.06
N THR A 173 -1.31 17.82 2.46
CA THR A 173 -1.24 18.07 1.02
C THR A 173 -0.86 16.83 0.20
N ALA A 174 -0.22 15.85 0.81
CA ALA A 174 0.16 14.61 0.16
C ALA A 174 -1.02 13.63 0.03
N ILE A 175 -1.93 13.59 1.02
CA ILE A 175 -3.10 12.70 1.01
C ILE A 175 -3.99 12.91 -0.23
N PRO A 176 -4.42 14.14 -0.60
CA PRO A 176 -5.20 14.35 -1.82
C PRO A 176 -4.50 13.86 -3.10
N ARG A 177 -3.20 14.06 -3.20
CA ARG A 177 -2.39 13.57 -4.33
C ARG A 177 -2.28 12.05 -4.36
N LEU A 178 -2.24 11.41 -3.19
CA LEU A 178 -2.25 9.95 -3.07
C LEU A 178 -3.59 9.38 -3.53
N LEU A 179 -4.70 10.03 -3.15
CA LEU A 179 -6.05 9.66 -3.58
C LEU A 179 -6.22 9.74 -5.11
N ASP A 180 -5.53 10.66 -5.79
CA ASP A 180 -5.56 10.77 -7.26
C ASP A 180 -4.90 9.59 -7.99
N ILE A 181 -4.01 8.88 -7.33
CA ILE A 181 -3.23 7.80 -7.96
C ILE A 181 -3.68 6.40 -7.57
N ILE A 182 -4.65 6.26 -6.67
CA ILE A 182 -5.23 4.98 -6.25
C ILE A 182 -6.71 4.89 -6.66
N CYS A 183 -7.23 3.67 -6.76
CA CYS A 183 -8.67 3.48 -6.96
C CYS A 183 -9.38 3.58 -5.61
N VAL A 184 -10.23 4.61 -5.45
CA VAL A 184 -10.96 4.92 -4.21
C VAL A 184 -12.42 4.46 -4.28
N LYS A 185 -12.96 4.33 -5.48
CA LYS A 185 -14.39 4.01 -5.70
C LYS A 185 -14.82 2.74 -4.94
N ASN A 186 -15.94 2.85 -4.22
CA ASN A 186 -16.51 1.79 -3.36
C ASN A 186 -15.59 1.28 -2.25
N CYS A 187 -14.54 2.06 -1.89
CA CYS A 187 -13.61 1.71 -0.81
C CYS A 187 -13.91 2.55 0.44
N LEU A 188 -13.75 1.94 1.61
CA LEU A 188 -13.65 2.68 2.87
C LEU A 188 -12.20 3.15 3.05
N ILE A 189 -12.00 4.46 3.14
CA ILE A 189 -10.69 5.07 3.36
C ILE A 189 -10.54 5.44 4.84
N SER A 190 -9.64 4.78 5.56
CA SER A 190 -9.34 5.16 6.95
C SER A 190 -8.05 5.98 7.02
N ILE A 191 -8.12 7.09 7.76
CA ILE A 191 -6.99 8.02 7.95
C ILE A 191 -6.94 8.42 9.42
N ASP A 192 -5.74 8.61 9.94
CA ASP A 192 -5.55 9.13 11.30
C ASP A 192 -6.01 10.60 11.43
N ALA A 193 -5.87 11.19 12.63
CA ALA A 193 -6.39 12.51 12.93
C ALA A 193 -5.78 13.64 12.06
N ILE A 194 -4.60 13.48 11.51
CA ILE A 194 -4.01 14.47 10.60
C ILE A 194 -4.85 14.61 9.32
N GLY A 195 -5.42 13.49 8.83
CA GLY A 195 -6.29 13.47 7.67
C GLY A 195 -7.75 13.86 7.93
N CYS A 196 -8.12 14.18 9.18
CA CYS A 196 -9.45 14.70 9.50
C CYS A 196 -9.57 16.16 9.04
N GLN A 197 -9.78 16.36 7.74
CA GLN A 197 -9.88 17.64 7.05
C GLN A 197 -11.04 17.61 6.07
N THR A 198 -11.80 18.70 6.01
CA THR A 198 -12.98 18.85 5.11
C THR A 198 -12.64 18.56 3.65
N GLU A 199 -11.52 19.11 3.17
CA GLU A 199 -11.10 18.92 1.77
C GLU A 199 -10.74 17.48 1.45
N ILE A 200 -10.19 16.73 2.40
CA ILE A 200 -9.86 15.31 2.23
C ILE A 200 -11.15 14.48 2.21
N ALA A 201 -12.06 14.73 3.15
CA ALA A 201 -13.37 14.05 3.20
C ALA A 201 -14.15 14.28 1.90
N LYS A 202 -14.25 15.54 1.46
CA LYS A 202 -14.89 15.91 0.19
C LYS A 202 -14.27 15.17 -1.00
N LYS A 203 -12.95 15.17 -1.09
CA LYS A 203 -12.25 14.49 -2.19
C LYS A 203 -12.52 12.98 -2.23
N ILE A 204 -12.59 12.32 -1.07
CA ILE A 204 -12.94 10.89 -1.01
C ILE A 204 -14.35 10.65 -1.55
N ILE A 205 -15.32 11.50 -1.15
CA ILE A 205 -16.70 11.41 -1.64
C ILE A 205 -16.78 11.71 -3.15
N ASP A 206 -16.07 12.74 -3.63
CA ASP A 206 -16.01 13.07 -5.06
C ASP A 206 -15.43 11.91 -5.91
N LEU A 207 -14.59 11.05 -5.30
CA LEU A 207 -14.04 9.83 -5.90
C LEU A 207 -14.92 8.60 -5.66
N GLU A 208 -16.16 8.77 -5.20
CA GLU A 208 -17.14 7.70 -4.92
C GLU A 208 -16.65 6.69 -3.85
N GLY A 209 -15.86 7.14 -2.87
CA GLY A 209 -15.44 6.36 -1.70
C GLY A 209 -16.16 6.80 -0.43
N ASP A 210 -16.01 5.98 0.62
CA ASP A 210 -16.43 6.28 1.98
C ASP A 210 -15.20 6.57 2.86
N TYR A 211 -15.37 7.25 3.99
CA TYR A 211 -14.25 7.54 4.86
C TYR A 211 -14.51 7.22 6.34
N LEU A 212 -13.43 6.89 7.05
CA LEU A 212 -13.34 6.77 8.49
C LEU A 212 -12.18 7.63 8.97
N LEU A 213 -12.47 8.81 9.52
CA LEU A 213 -11.47 9.78 9.97
C LEU A 213 -11.40 9.80 11.50
N ALA A 214 -10.19 9.70 12.05
CA ALA A 214 -9.98 9.80 13.48
C ALA A 214 -10.08 11.27 13.93
N LEU A 215 -10.94 11.56 14.90
CA LEU A 215 -11.12 12.89 15.45
C LEU A 215 -10.28 13.07 16.72
N LYS A 216 -9.45 14.10 16.75
CA LYS A 216 -8.61 14.48 17.90
C LYS A 216 -8.60 15.99 18.09
N GLY A 217 -7.72 16.50 18.96
CA GLY A 217 -7.63 17.92 19.30
C GLY A 217 -7.25 18.88 18.16
N ASN A 218 -6.82 18.37 17.00
CA ASN A 218 -6.60 19.16 15.79
C ASN A 218 -7.90 19.74 15.18
N GLN A 219 -9.05 19.14 15.50
CA GLN A 219 -10.39 19.60 15.15
C GLN A 219 -11.17 19.90 16.44
N GLY A 220 -10.70 20.90 17.22
CA GLY A 220 -11.14 21.15 18.59
C GLY A 220 -12.65 21.41 18.73
N THR A 221 -13.25 22.20 17.84
CA THR A 221 -14.70 22.49 17.89
C THR A 221 -15.52 21.24 17.62
N LEU A 222 -15.26 20.57 16.50
CA LEU A 222 -15.96 19.32 16.14
C LEU A 222 -15.79 18.24 17.22
N ARG A 223 -14.59 18.14 17.80
CA ARG A 223 -14.34 17.21 18.90
C ARG A 223 -15.20 17.52 20.11
N THR A 224 -15.28 18.79 20.51
CA THR A 224 -16.10 19.24 21.66
C THR A 224 -17.57 18.93 21.41
N ASP A 225 -18.07 19.17 20.22
CA ASP A 225 -19.46 18.91 19.86
C ASP A 225 -19.78 17.41 19.91
N VAL A 226 -18.89 16.56 19.38
CA VAL A 226 -19.01 15.09 19.45
C VAL A 226 -18.94 14.62 20.90
N GLU A 227 -17.99 15.10 21.70
CA GLU A 227 -17.87 14.74 23.12
C GLU A 227 -19.14 15.15 23.90
N THR A 228 -19.66 16.35 23.66
CA THR A 228 -20.91 16.84 24.28
C THR A 228 -22.10 15.99 23.89
N TYR A 229 -22.24 15.63 22.62
CA TYR A 229 -23.30 14.73 22.13
C TYR A 229 -23.27 13.36 22.84
N PHE A 230 -22.11 12.71 22.88
CA PHE A 230 -21.97 11.40 23.51
C PHE A 230 -22.16 11.46 25.03
N GLN A 231 -21.73 12.55 25.68
CA GLN A 231 -21.97 12.76 27.10
C GLN A 231 -23.47 12.92 27.39
N GLY A 232 -24.20 13.74 26.64
CA GLY A 232 -25.65 13.88 26.74
C GLY A 232 -26.39 12.56 26.49
N ALA A 233 -25.95 11.78 25.49
CA ALA A 233 -26.50 10.46 25.21
C ALA A 233 -26.32 9.50 26.39
N LEU A 234 -25.15 9.49 27.03
CA LEU A 234 -24.87 8.67 28.21
C LEU A 234 -25.73 9.11 29.42
N GLU A 235 -25.87 10.42 29.65
CA GLU A 235 -26.67 10.99 30.75
C GLU A 235 -28.18 10.69 30.59
N SER A 236 -28.68 10.71 29.34
CA SER A 236 -30.06 10.32 29.00
C SER A 236 -30.28 8.81 28.88
N ASN A 237 -29.27 8.01 29.18
CA ASN A 237 -29.31 6.55 28.97
C ASN A 237 -29.71 6.16 27.54
N TRP A 238 -29.23 6.93 26.55
CA TRP A 238 -29.45 6.75 25.12
C TRP A 238 -30.93 6.86 24.69
N GLU A 239 -31.72 7.64 25.42
CA GLU A 239 -33.13 7.82 25.11
C GLU A 239 -33.29 8.44 23.71
N TYR A 240 -34.06 7.81 22.83
CA TYR A 240 -34.32 8.20 21.44
C TYR A 240 -33.10 8.18 20.50
N ILE A 241 -31.98 7.58 20.90
CA ILE A 241 -30.78 7.46 20.07
C ILE A 241 -30.62 6.03 19.61
N ASP A 242 -30.58 5.82 18.30
CA ASP A 242 -30.24 4.51 17.69
C ASP A 242 -28.72 4.30 17.76
N TYR A 243 -28.32 3.34 18.60
CA TYR A 243 -26.90 3.06 18.80
C TYR A 243 -26.61 1.57 18.95
N GLU A 244 -25.38 1.20 18.64
CA GLU A 244 -24.79 -0.09 18.98
C GLU A 244 -23.62 0.12 19.94
N SER A 245 -23.35 -0.87 20.80
CA SER A 245 -22.19 -0.80 21.68
C SER A 245 -21.46 -2.13 21.75
N CYS A 246 -20.12 -2.05 21.90
CA CYS A 246 -19.27 -3.21 22.12
C CYS A 246 -18.33 -2.92 23.28
N GLU A 247 -18.13 -3.92 24.16
CA GLU A 247 -17.18 -3.81 25.26
C GLU A 247 -16.14 -4.92 25.13
N SER A 248 -14.88 -4.56 25.25
CA SER A 248 -13.75 -5.50 25.27
C SER A 248 -12.91 -5.34 26.55
N VAL A 249 -12.49 -6.46 27.08
CA VAL A 249 -11.62 -6.50 28.26
C VAL A 249 -10.34 -7.22 27.89
N GLU A 250 -9.22 -6.51 27.92
CA GLU A 250 -7.90 -7.05 27.62
C GLU A 250 -7.02 -7.08 28.87
N LYS A 251 -6.31 -8.18 29.06
CA LYS A 251 -5.33 -8.34 30.14
C LYS A 251 -3.92 -8.36 29.53
N GLY A 252 -3.08 -7.40 29.91
CA GLY A 252 -1.71 -7.34 29.44
C GLY A 252 -0.81 -6.56 30.41
N HIS A 253 0.43 -6.96 30.52
CA HIS A 253 1.48 -6.25 31.31
C HIS A 253 1.06 -5.85 32.74
N GLY A 254 0.28 -6.72 33.42
CA GLY A 254 -0.13 -6.50 34.81
C GLY A 254 -1.32 -5.56 35.01
N ARG A 255 -1.99 -5.12 33.95
CA ARG A 255 -3.22 -4.30 33.99
C ARG A 255 -4.37 -4.93 33.23
N ILE A 256 -5.56 -4.51 33.55
CA ILE A 256 -6.81 -4.86 32.85
C ILE A 256 -7.29 -3.57 32.17
N ASP A 257 -7.36 -3.58 30.86
CA ASP A 257 -7.92 -2.48 30.08
C ASP A 257 -9.33 -2.87 29.63
N THR A 258 -10.32 -2.07 30.05
CA THR A 258 -11.70 -2.19 29.56
C THR A 258 -11.96 -1.08 28.56
N ARG A 259 -12.37 -1.45 27.36
CA ARG A 259 -12.74 -0.49 26.29
C ARG A 259 -14.20 -0.67 25.93
N LYS A 260 -14.91 0.44 25.89
CA LYS A 260 -16.28 0.49 25.44
C LYS A 260 -16.42 1.40 24.24
N VAL A 261 -16.99 0.90 23.17
CA VAL A 261 -17.18 1.60 21.90
C VAL A 261 -18.66 1.75 21.66
N TYR A 262 -19.07 2.92 21.22
CA TYR A 262 -20.44 3.22 20.83
C TYR A 262 -20.46 3.62 19.36
N LEU A 263 -21.40 3.07 18.60
CA LEU A 263 -21.69 3.46 17.22
C LEU A 263 -23.07 4.08 17.19
N VAL A 264 -23.16 5.33 16.79
CA VAL A 264 -24.43 6.04 16.61
C VAL A 264 -24.70 6.19 15.12
N ARG A 265 -25.93 5.87 14.74
CA ARG A 265 -26.43 6.07 13.38
C ARG A 265 -27.25 7.35 13.31
N ASN A 266 -27.23 8.03 12.17
CA ASN A 266 -28.06 9.21 11.90
C ASN A 266 -27.81 10.42 12.84
N MET A 267 -26.57 10.84 12.96
CA MET A 267 -26.19 12.07 13.71
C MET A 267 -26.55 13.34 12.91
N HIS A 268 -27.83 13.56 12.63
CA HIS A 268 -28.28 14.69 11.80
C HIS A 268 -27.89 16.08 12.34
N GLU A 269 -27.72 16.20 13.64
CA GLU A 269 -27.40 17.49 14.29
C GLU A 269 -25.93 17.90 14.13
N LEU A 270 -25.01 16.94 13.95
CA LEU A 270 -23.57 17.21 13.78
C LEU A 270 -23.16 17.34 12.32
N SER A 271 -23.88 16.70 11.40
CA SER A 271 -23.46 16.60 9.99
C SER A 271 -23.61 17.89 9.19
N LEU A 272 -24.41 18.85 9.64
CA LEU A 272 -24.74 20.06 8.88
C LEU A 272 -23.82 21.25 9.14
N ILE A 273 -22.94 21.20 10.14
CA ILE A 273 -22.19 22.39 10.59
C ILE A 273 -20.68 22.27 10.36
N HIS A 274 -20.09 21.06 10.25
CA HIS A 274 -18.64 20.91 10.42
C HIS A 274 -17.89 20.07 9.38
N ILE A 275 -18.57 19.46 8.39
CA ILE A 275 -17.89 18.69 7.33
C ILE A 275 -18.35 19.11 5.95
#